data_91cce31206aa529d178747aabb37f26f
#
_entry.id   91cce31206aa529d178747aabb37f26f
#
_cell.length_a   1.000
_cell.length_b   1.000
_cell.length_c   1.000
_cell.angle_alpha   90.00
_cell.angle_beta   90.00
_cell.angle_gamma   90.00
#
_symmetry.space_group_name_H-M   'P 1'
#
loop_
_entity.id
_entity.type
_entity.pdbx_description
1 polymer ?
#
loop_
_entity_poly.entity_id
_entity_poly.type
_entity_poly.pdbx_seq_one_letter_code
_entity_poly.pdbx_strand_id
1 'polypeptide(L)'
;MSRRKRKGMSTGILITLIVIAAVLCLVMVTVMYMDNHGLLGNTEKENASTDMTDEDGDADINVNEEAEKDASENEEVEIVTAMDTEGLVFPDFDSSLYLNDEKFKAIAPDHENVNIKELQKEVNPEIYAWLYAPHTGIDYPVLQHEDKDDYAFYSSHNEKGEEDDKGAINTEYFNLKEFKDYLTVIYGRNMGDGTMFSNLELYRDPTFFKDNPYIYVYTDDEILVYKTFAAYEFEDVHLILFYVTSVDFMFEKYLNGLEEMPGIDANIDKTAWPGKDDRILTLSTYIRNDPNSKRYLVQAKLIGIRKQEGQE
;
A
#
# COMPACT_ATOMS: atom_id res chain seq x y z
N MET A 1 13.00 -50.87 -6.27
CA MET A 1 12.82 -49.50 -5.76
C MET A 1 11.61 -48.89 -6.46
N SER A 2 10.48 -48.85 -5.77
CA SER A 2 9.19 -48.36 -6.33
C SER A 2 9.05 -46.88 -6.02
N ARG A 3 8.99 -46.01 -7.05
CA ARG A 3 8.69 -44.59 -6.95
C ARG A 3 7.19 -44.41 -6.70
N ARG A 4 6.80 -44.01 -5.48
CA ARG A 4 5.45 -43.53 -5.16
C ARG A 4 5.23 -42.22 -5.91
N LYS A 5 4.32 -42.21 -6.89
CA LYS A 5 3.75 -40.99 -7.48
C LYS A 5 2.93 -40.26 -6.42
N ARG A 6 3.27 -39.03 -6.05
CA ARG A 6 2.39 -38.13 -5.29
C ARG A 6 1.21 -37.81 -6.19
N LYS A 7 0.00 -38.10 -5.73
CA LYS A 7 -1.25 -37.65 -6.37
C LYS A 7 -1.39 -36.16 -6.06
N GLY A 8 -1.29 -35.32 -7.06
CA GLY A 8 -1.65 -33.92 -6.94
C GLY A 8 -3.12 -33.75 -6.52
N MET A 9 -3.40 -32.72 -5.79
CA MET A 9 -4.75 -32.35 -5.38
C MET A 9 -5.61 -32.07 -6.64
N SER A 10 -6.86 -32.56 -6.66
CA SER A 10 -7.71 -32.33 -7.84
C SER A 10 -8.09 -30.85 -7.91
N THR A 11 -8.14 -30.30 -9.12
CA THR A 11 -8.52 -28.90 -9.39
C THR A 11 -9.82 -28.50 -8.70
N GLY A 12 -10.77 -29.45 -8.56
CA GLY A 12 -12.03 -29.20 -7.84
C GLY A 12 -11.83 -28.94 -6.34
N ILE A 13 -10.91 -29.65 -5.70
CA ILE A 13 -10.61 -29.45 -4.27
C ILE A 13 -9.94 -28.09 -4.07
N LEU A 14 -9.06 -27.70 -4.96
CA LEU A 14 -8.38 -26.39 -4.92
C LEU A 14 -9.38 -25.25 -5.04
N ILE A 15 -10.29 -25.31 -6.01
CA ILE A 15 -11.36 -24.30 -6.21
C ILE A 15 -12.25 -24.22 -4.96
N THR A 16 -12.62 -25.36 -4.37
CA THR A 16 -13.45 -25.37 -3.14
C THR A 16 -12.73 -24.72 -1.97
N LEU A 17 -11.42 -24.94 -1.79
CA LEU A 17 -10.63 -24.31 -0.72
C LEU A 17 -10.50 -22.79 -0.93
N ILE A 18 -10.30 -22.34 -2.16
CA ILE A 18 -10.25 -20.90 -2.50
C ILE A 18 -11.60 -20.22 -2.19
N VAL A 19 -12.71 -20.86 -2.55
CA VAL A 19 -14.05 -20.32 -2.25
C VAL A 19 -14.29 -20.28 -0.73
N ILE A 20 -13.89 -21.29 0.02
CA ILE A 20 -14.01 -21.30 1.50
C ILE A 20 -13.15 -20.19 2.12
N ALA A 21 -11.92 -19.99 1.67
CA ALA A 21 -11.05 -18.93 2.15
C ALA A 21 -11.65 -17.54 1.87
N ALA A 22 -12.16 -17.32 0.65
CA ALA A 22 -12.83 -16.06 0.28
C ALA A 22 -14.06 -15.79 1.15
N VAL A 23 -14.87 -16.82 1.44
CA VAL A 23 -16.05 -16.68 2.33
C VAL A 23 -15.63 -16.37 3.77
N LEU A 24 -14.59 -17.00 4.29
CA LEU A 24 -14.06 -16.72 5.63
C LEU A 24 -13.50 -15.28 5.74
N CYS A 25 -12.77 -14.80 4.73
CA CYS A 25 -12.34 -13.41 4.67
C CYS A 25 -13.54 -12.44 4.65
N LEU A 26 -14.57 -12.73 3.88
CA LEU A 26 -15.77 -11.90 3.82
C LEU A 26 -16.49 -11.85 5.19
N VAL A 27 -16.58 -12.96 5.90
CA VAL A 27 -17.17 -13.04 7.25
C VAL A 27 -16.31 -12.25 8.25
N MET A 28 -14.99 -12.36 8.22
CA MET A 28 -14.11 -11.57 9.08
C MET A 28 -14.28 -10.07 8.84
N VAL A 29 -14.29 -9.63 7.58
CA VAL A 29 -14.47 -8.21 7.24
C VAL A 29 -15.83 -7.70 7.70
N THR A 30 -16.90 -8.49 7.55
CA THR A 30 -18.24 -8.11 8.04
C THR A 30 -18.30 -8.03 9.56
N VAL A 31 -17.67 -8.96 10.28
CA VAL A 31 -17.60 -8.94 11.76
C VAL A 31 -16.81 -7.72 12.24
N MET A 32 -15.65 -7.44 11.65
CA MET A 32 -14.86 -6.24 11.98
C MET A 32 -15.60 -4.93 11.66
N TYR A 33 -16.33 -4.89 10.54
CA TYR A 33 -17.18 -3.74 10.20
C TYR A 33 -18.29 -3.55 11.23
N MET A 34 -18.98 -4.61 11.63
CA MET A 34 -20.06 -4.56 12.61
C MET A 34 -19.54 -4.19 14.02
N ASP A 35 -18.35 -4.63 14.40
CA ASP A 35 -17.70 -4.28 15.67
C ASP A 35 -17.30 -2.81 15.69
N ASN A 36 -16.67 -2.33 14.62
CA ASN A 36 -16.22 -0.93 14.48
C ASN A 36 -17.38 0.07 14.42
N HIS A 37 -18.56 -0.37 13.98
CA HIS A 37 -19.78 0.46 13.96
C HIS A 37 -20.74 0.20 15.10
N GLY A 38 -20.34 -0.58 16.13
CA GLY A 38 -21.17 -0.86 17.30
C GLY A 38 -22.44 -1.66 17.00
N LEU A 39 -22.49 -2.37 15.86
CA LEU A 39 -23.64 -3.16 15.43
C LEU A 39 -23.67 -4.57 16.05
N LEU A 40 -22.57 -5.02 16.65
CA LEU A 40 -22.54 -6.18 17.51
C LEU A 40 -23.01 -5.72 18.89
N GLY A 41 -24.30 -5.93 19.20
CA GLY A 41 -24.89 -5.56 20.45
C GLY A 41 -24.14 -6.21 21.64
N ASN A 42 -23.68 -5.39 22.57
CA ASN A 42 -23.23 -5.82 23.89
C ASN A 42 -24.42 -6.44 24.63
N THR A 43 -24.61 -7.73 24.53
CA THR A 43 -25.39 -8.51 25.50
C THR A 43 -24.45 -8.84 26.65
N GLU A 44 -24.49 -8.02 27.68
CA GLU A 44 -24.20 -8.29 29.09
C GLU A 44 -23.63 -7.06 29.77
N LYS A 45 -24.53 -6.27 30.36
CA LYS A 45 -24.40 -5.59 31.66
C LYS A 45 -25.64 -4.76 31.95
N GLU A 46 -26.71 -5.44 32.29
CA GLU A 46 -27.70 -4.89 33.21
C GLU A 46 -27.68 -5.78 34.47
N ASN A 47 -27.37 -5.12 35.55
CA ASN A 47 -27.87 -5.28 36.92
C ASN A 47 -26.76 -5.14 37.95
N ALA A 48 -26.68 -4.03 38.62
CA ALA A 48 -27.07 -3.86 40.03
C ALA A 48 -26.38 -2.62 40.58
N SER A 49 -27.15 -1.58 40.73
CA SER A 49 -26.89 -0.54 41.73
C SER A 49 -27.50 -1.02 43.05
N THR A 50 -26.71 -1.02 44.12
CA THR A 50 -27.12 -0.67 45.50
C THR A 50 -25.89 -0.60 46.39
N ASP A 51 -25.56 0.54 46.80
CA ASP A 51 -25.42 1.19 48.08
C ASP A 51 -24.70 0.49 49.24
N MET A 52 -23.81 1.27 49.86
CA MET A 52 -23.38 1.38 51.24
C MET A 52 -22.24 0.55 51.81
N THR A 53 -21.28 1.34 52.30
CA THR A 53 -20.56 1.39 53.60
C THR A 53 -19.37 0.48 53.88
N ASP A 54 -18.31 1.19 54.21
CA ASP A 54 -17.14 0.96 55.06
C ASP A 54 -17.05 -0.32 55.87
N GLU A 55 -15.90 -0.95 55.87
CA GLU A 55 -15.05 -1.15 57.05
C GLU A 55 -13.84 -2.06 56.77
N ASP A 56 -12.79 -1.74 57.49
CA ASP A 56 -11.45 -2.31 57.54
C ASP A 56 -11.37 -3.82 57.69
N GLY A 57 -10.25 -4.41 57.23
CA GLY A 57 -9.88 -5.73 57.64
C GLY A 57 -8.72 -6.36 56.88
N ASP A 58 -7.48 -6.18 57.37
CA ASP A 58 -6.31 -6.99 57.04
C ASP A 58 -6.58 -8.50 57.18
N ALA A 59 -6.16 -9.30 56.22
CA ALA A 59 -5.67 -10.65 56.49
C ALA A 59 -4.86 -11.19 55.29
N ASP A 60 -3.59 -11.35 55.53
CA ASP A 60 -2.71 -12.31 54.83
C ASP A 60 -3.31 -13.72 54.74
N ILE A 61 -3.17 -14.37 53.59
CA ILE A 61 -2.94 -15.81 53.47
C ILE A 61 -2.29 -16.16 52.12
N ASN A 62 -1.10 -16.48 52.18
CA ASN A 62 -0.15 -17.45 51.64
C ASN A 62 -0.67 -18.49 50.61
N VAL A 63 0.09 -18.52 49.50
CA VAL A 63 0.63 -19.65 48.71
C VAL A 63 -0.17 -20.94 48.61
N ASN A 64 -0.45 -21.34 47.37
CA ASN A 64 -0.02 -22.65 46.88
C ASN A 64 0.12 -22.64 45.34
N GLU A 65 1.35 -22.93 44.90
CA GLU A 65 1.68 -23.45 43.58
C GLU A 65 1.08 -24.84 43.43
N GLU A 66 0.35 -25.08 42.38
CA GLU A 66 0.35 -26.37 41.71
C GLU A 66 0.15 -26.15 40.20
N ALA A 67 1.09 -26.75 39.47
CA ALA A 67 1.25 -26.70 38.04
C ALA A 67 0.12 -27.49 37.35
N GLU A 68 -0.50 -26.88 36.35
CA GLU A 68 -0.99 -27.64 35.22
C GLU A 68 -0.37 -27.09 33.96
N LYS A 69 0.53 -27.91 33.42
CA LYS A 69 0.95 -27.87 32.02
C LYS A 69 -0.25 -28.25 31.18
N ASP A 70 -0.76 -27.36 30.43
CA ASP A 70 -1.49 -27.73 29.24
C ASP A 70 -0.91 -27.00 28.03
N ALA A 71 -0.64 -27.82 27.03
CA ALA A 71 0.08 -27.48 25.84
C ALA A 71 -0.73 -26.47 25.00
N SER A 72 -0.27 -25.23 24.93
CA SER A 72 -0.66 -24.38 23.82
C SER A 72 0.13 -24.86 22.60
N GLU A 73 -0.50 -25.63 21.74
CA GLU A 73 -0.10 -25.74 20.36
C GLU A 73 -0.06 -24.33 19.80
N ASN A 74 1.14 -23.82 19.58
CA ASN A 74 1.38 -22.70 18.70
C ASN A 74 0.96 -23.17 17.30
N GLU A 75 -0.26 -22.89 16.91
CA GLU A 75 -0.56 -22.73 15.50
C GLU A 75 0.27 -21.53 15.02
N GLU A 76 1.45 -21.82 14.49
CA GLU A 76 2.14 -20.93 13.57
C GLU A 76 1.13 -20.65 12.48
N VAL A 77 0.57 -19.44 12.51
CA VAL A 77 -0.07 -18.85 11.34
C VAL A 77 1.04 -18.80 10.30
N GLU A 78 1.10 -19.78 9.41
CA GLU A 78 1.85 -19.67 8.16
C GLU A 78 1.33 -18.43 7.46
N ILE A 79 1.96 -17.30 7.72
CA ILE A 79 1.88 -16.13 6.84
C ILE A 79 2.27 -16.70 5.49
N VAL A 80 1.36 -16.64 4.53
CA VAL A 80 1.56 -17.11 3.16
C VAL A 80 2.72 -16.31 2.58
N THR A 81 3.92 -16.74 2.90
CA THR A 81 5.18 -16.26 2.36
C THR A 81 5.33 -16.89 0.98
N ALA A 82 5.33 -16.06 0.00
CA ALA A 82 5.38 -16.27 -1.43
C ALA A 82 3.99 -16.32 -2.09
N MET A 83 3.48 -15.16 -2.46
CA MET A 83 2.65 -15.08 -3.65
C MET A 83 3.53 -15.58 -4.80
N ASP A 84 3.32 -16.85 -5.17
CA ASP A 84 3.80 -17.37 -6.42
C ASP A 84 3.16 -16.51 -7.50
N THR A 85 3.94 -15.77 -8.26
CA THR A 85 3.44 -14.90 -9.33
C THR A 85 2.82 -15.70 -10.48
N GLU A 86 2.90 -17.03 -10.46
CA GLU A 86 2.17 -17.93 -11.34
C GLU A 86 0.67 -17.89 -11.02
N GLY A 87 -0.05 -17.01 -11.71
CA GLY A 87 -1.51 -16.88 -11.61
C GLY A 87 -2.03 -15.50 -11.26
N LEU A 88 -1.16 -14.52 -11.03
CA LEU A 88 -1.56 -13.13 -10.94
C LEU A 88 -1.95 -12.63 -12.34
N VAL A 89 -3.14 -12.08 -12.44
CA VAL A 89 -3.60 -11.40 -13.64
C VAL A 89 -3.16 -9.94 -13.52
N PHE A 90 -2.28 -9.53 -14.44
CA PHE A 90 -1.92 -8.12 -14.58
C PHE A 90 -2.80 -7.50 -15.66
N PRO A 91 -3.05 -6.18 -15.61
CA PRO A 91 -3.73 -5.51 -16.72
C PRO A 91 -3.02 -5.83 -18.03
N ASP A 92 -3.78 -6.16 -19.06
CA ASP A 92 -3.23 -6.37 -20.38
C ASP A 92 -2.40 -5.15 -20.77
N PHE A 93 -1.25 -5.41 -21.38
CA PHE A 93 -0.38 -4.36 -21.85
C PHE A 93 -1.09 -3.56 -22.95
N ASP A 94 -1.60 -2.39 -22.59
CA ASP A 94 -2.22 -1.49 -23.55
C ASP A 94 -1.16 -0.67 -24.30
N SER A 95 -0.87 -1.10 -25.52
CA SER A 95 0.05 -0.38 -26.41
C SER A 95 -0.43 1.05 -26.75
N SER A 96 -1.70 1.37 -26.53
CA SER A 96 -2.25 2.72 -26.72
C SER A 96 -1.74 3.72 -25.68
N LEU A 97 -1.19 3.25 -24.57
CA LEU A 97 -0.55 4.10 -23.57
C LEU A 97 0.80 4.68 -24.05
N TYR A 98 1.43 4.10 -25.07
CA TYR A 98 2.66 4.66 -25.62
C TYR A 98 2.35 5.83 -26.55
N LEU A 99 2.61 7.02 -26.06
CA LEU A 99 2.31 8.28 -26.72
C LEU A 99 3.60 9.00 -27.09
N ASN A 100 3.78 9.30 -28.39
CA ASN A 100 4.96 9.99 -28.92
C ASN A 100 4.61 11.28 -29.68
N ASP A 101 3.36 11.76 -29.56
CA ASP A 101 2.98 13.02 -30.17
C ASP A 101 3.55 14.23 -29.39
N GLU A 102 3.67 15.37 -30.07
CA GLU A 102 4.28 16.59 -29.51
C GLU A 102 3.49 17.14 -28.28
N LYS A 103 2.19 16.84 -28.20
CA LYS A 103 1.39 17.27 -27.04
C LYS A 103 1.74 16.46 -25.80
N PHE A 104 1.92 15.15 -25.98
CA PHE A 104 2.31 14.29 -24.87
C PHE A 104 3.75 14.55 -24.44
N LYS A 105 4.68 14.77 -25.38
CA LYS A 105 6.05 15.19 -25.05
C LYS A 105 6.08 16.47 -24.22
N ALA A 106 5.18 17.41 -24.47
CA ALA A 106 5.09 18.65 -23.69
C ALA A 106 4.67 18.42 -22.22
N ILE A 107 3.91 17.37 -21.95
CA ILE A 107 3.50 17.02 -20.57
C ILE A 107 4.33 15.89 -19.95
N ALA A 108 5.25 15.30 -20.69
CA ALA A 108 6.15 14.23 -20.25
C ALA A 108 7.61 14.67 -20.46
N PRO A 109 8.10 15.67 -19.71
CA PRO A 109 9.44 16.23 -19.91
C PRO A 109 10.52 15.21 -19.53
N ASP A 110 11.69 15.33 -20.16
CA ASP A 110 12.89 14.67 -19.69
C ASP A 110 13.29 15.26 -18.32
N HIS A 111 13.89 14.45 -17.48
CA HIS A 111 14.48 14.90 -16.23
C HIS A 111 16.01 14.96 -16.40
N GLU A 112 16.58 16.15 -16.35
CA GLU A 112 17.99 16.40 -16.74
C GLU A 112 19.03 15.63 -15.91
N ASN A 113 18.66 15.19 -14.70
CA ASN A 113 19.61 14.60 -13.74
C ASN A 113 19.28 13.12 -13.40
N VAL A 114 18.38 12.47 -14.13
CA VAL A 114 17.99 11.09 -13.82
C VAL A 114 18.64 10.12 -14.80
N ASN A 115 19.60 9.36 -14.31
CA ASN A 115 20.18 8.20 -14.98
C ASN A 115 20.13 7.01 -14.01
N ILE A 116 19.15 6.14 -14.20
CA ILE A 116 18.91 5.02 -13.28
C ILE A 116 20.11 4.06 -13.24
N LYS A 117 20.73 3.74 -14.38
CA LYS A 117 21.91 2.87 -14.44
C LYS A 117 23.11 3.42 -13.69
N GLU A 118 23.32 4.73 -13.78
CA GLU A 118 24.40 5.40 -13.05
C GLU A 118 24.11 5.41 -11.55
N LEU A 119 22.88 5.71 -11.15
CA LEU A 119 22.46 5.67 -9.75
C LEU A 119 22.57 4.26 -9.14
N GLN A 120 22.22 3.22 -9.89
CA GLN A 120 22.39 1.84 -9.47
C GLN A 120 23.86 1.48 -9.22
N LYS A 121 24.74 1.99 -10.06
CA LYS A 121 26.18 1.70 -9.97
C LYS A 121 26.87 2.53 -8.88
N GLU A 122 26.55 3.80 -8.76
CA GLU A 122 27.31 4.74 -7.93
C GLU A 122 26.67 4.94 -6.53
N VAL A 123 25.36 4.67 -6.36
CA VAL A 123 24.62 4.92 -5.12
C VAL A 123 24.13 3.61 -4.51
N ASN A 124 23.18 2.93 -5.18
CA ASN A 124 22.56 1.72 -4.66
C ASN A 124 21.91 0.90 -5.80
N PRO A 125 22.28 -0.39 -5.98
CA PRO A 125 21.71 -1.24 -7.01
C PRO A 125 20.20 -1.48 -6.90
N GLU A 126 19.60 -1.21 -5.75
CA GLU A 126 18.17 -1.35 -5.50
C GLU A 126 17.34 -0.15 -5.97
N ILE A 127 17.97 0.94 -6.43
CA ILE A 127 17.29 2.03 -7.14
C ILE A 127 16.80 1.50 -8.49
N TYR A 128 15.52 1.63 -8.79
CA TYR A 128 14.95 1.12 -10.04
C TYR A 128 14.07 2.14 -10.78
N ALA A 129 13.76 3.26 -10.12
CA ALA A 129 12.99 4.35 -10.70
C ALA A 129 13.33 5.68 -10.02
N TRP A 130 12.78 6.77 -10.55
CA TRP A 130 12.83 8.10 -9.96
C TRP A 130 11.42 8.69 -9.94
N LEU A 131 11.00 9.21 -8.80
CA LEU A 131 9.70 9.85 -8.60
C LEU A 131 9.85 11.36 -8.61
N TYR A 132 9.05 12.04 -9.43
CA TYR A 132 8.97 13.49 -9.48
C TYR A 132 7.51 13.97 -9.41
N ALA A 133 7.19 14.79 -8.42
CA ALA A 133 5.91 15.48 -8.30
C ALA A 133 6.16 17.00 -8.27
N PRO A 134 5.86 17.73 -9.34
CA PRO A 134 6.16 19.15 -9.47
C PRO A 134 5.58 19.99 -8.33
N HIS A 135 6.32 21.01 -7.91
CA HIS A 135 5.93 21.99 -6.89
C HIS A 135 5.72 21.41 -5.46
N THR A 136 6.02 20.13 -5.25
CA THR A 136 5.98 19.50 -3.92
C THR A 136 7.35 19.38 -3.27
N GLY A 137 8.43 19.48 -4.04
CA GLY A 137 9.78 19.12 -3.61
C GLY A 137 10.03 17.60 -3.59
N ILE A 138 9.07 16.79 -4.05
CA ILE A 138 9.27 15.35 -4.23
C ILE A 138 10.02 15.15 -5.54
N ASP A 139 11.28 14.76 -5.42
CA ASP A 139 12.24 14.57 -6.50
C ASP A 139 13.32 13.61 -6.00
N TYR A 140 13.00 12.30 -6.01
CA TYR A 140 13.75 11.27 -5.29
C TYR A 140 13.88 9.97 -6.06
N PRO A 141 14.99 9.21 -5.86
CA PRO A 141 15.07 7.83 -6.31
C PRO A 141 14.03 6.97 -5.58
N VAL A 142 13.52 5.96 -6.29
CA VAL A 142 12.62 4.94 -5.74
C VAL A 142 13.39 3.63 -5.63
N LEU A 143 13.34 3.05 -4.43
CA LEU A 143 14.03 1.81 -4.10
C LEU A 143 13.04 0.70 -3.77
N GLN A 144 13.49 -0.54 -3.94
CA GLN A 144 12.78 -1.71 -3.44
C GLN A 144 13.79 -2.72 -2.94
N HIS A 145 13.69 -3.04 -1.63
CA HIS A 145 14.61 -3.98 -1.00
C HIS A 145 14.45 -5.38 -1.57
N GLU A 146 15.57 -6.04 -1.85
CA GLU A 146 15.55 -7.38 -2.46
C GLU A 146 15.20 -8.49 -1.46
N ASP A 147 15.46 -8.27 -0.15
CA ASP A 147 15.04 -9.20 0.89
C ASP A 147 13.55 -9.00 1.20
N LYS A 148 12.76 -10.01 0.80
CA LYS A 148 11.31 -10.00 0.98
C LYS A 148 10.89 -10.11 2.45
N ASP A 149 11.73 -10.68 3.30
CA ASP A 149 11.46 -10.83 4.73
C ASP A 149 11.68 -9.49 5.48
N ASP A 150 12.44 -8.56 4.86
CA ASP A 150 12.64 -7.19 5.36
C ASP A 150 12.12 -6.12 4.40
N TYR A 151 10.89 -6.28 3.94
CA TYR A 151 10.26 -5.38 2.97
C TYR A 151 10.13 -3.93 3.45
N ALA A 152 10.21 -3.69 4.75
CA ALA A 152 10.15 -2.36 5.36
C ALA A 152 11.52 -1.72 5.57
N PHE A 153 12.62 -2.31 5.07
CA PHE A 153 14.00 -1.86 5.23
C PHE A 153 14.16 -0.35 5.01
N TYR A 154 13.68 0.16 3.89
CA TYR A 154 13.76 1.57 3.55
C TYR A 154 12.86 2.51 4.36
N SER A 155 12.09 1.98 5.31
CA SER A 155 11.39 2.83 6.29
C SER A 155 12.36 3.48 7.29
N SER A 156 13.56 2.94 7.47
CA SER A 156 14.59 3.38 8.42
C SER A 156 16.00 3.44 7.83
N HIS A 157 16.14 3.28 6.51
CA HIS A 157 17.42 3.37 5.80
C HIS A 157 17.28 4.32 4.61
N ASN A 158 18.30 5.15 4.40
CA ASN A 158 18.35 6.11 3.29
C ASN A 158 18.63 5.41 1.95
N GLU A 159 18.72 6.20 0.88
CA GLU A 159 18.99 5.70 -0.48
C GLU A 159 20.32 4.98 -0.65
N LYS A 160 21.23 5.10 0.33
CA LYS A 160 22.52 4.37 0.35
C LYS A 160 22.48 3.09 1.17
N GLY A 161 21.34 2.78 1.80
CA GLY A 161 21.21 1.67 2.71
C GLY A 161 21.81 1.92 4.10
N GLU A 162 22.05 3.17 4.48
CA GLU A 162 22.51 3.58 5.81
C GLU A 162 21.30 3.87 6.70
N GLU A 163 21.40 3.57 8.01
CA GLU A 163 20.37 3.93 8.98
C GLU A 163 20.10 5.44 8.94
N ASP A 164 18.85 5.82 8.73
CA ASP A 164 18.38 7.20 8.70
C ASP A 164 16.90 7.26 9.08
N ASP A 165 16.54 8.10 10.03
CA ASP A 165 15.14 8.28 10.44
C ASP A 165 14.25 8.82 9.33
N LYS A 166 14.80 9.40 8.26
CA LYS A 166 14.04 9.83 7.09
C LYS A 166 13.62 8.67 6.20
N GLY A 167 14.34 7.56 6.27
CA GLY A 167 14.18 6.46 5.34
C GLY A 167 14.49 6.84 3.90
N ALA A 168 14.00 6.07 2.95
CA ALA A 168 14.02 6.40 1.53
C ALA A 168 12.63 6.31 0.92
N ILE A 169 12.44 6.90 -0.26
CA ILE A 169 11.23 6.70 -1.05
C ILE A 169 11.28 5.30 -1.65
N ASN A 170 10.29 4.49 -1.36
CA ASN A 170 10.36 3.07 -1.68
C ASN A 170 9.01 2.46 -2.04
N THR A 171 9.08 1.32 -2.72
CA THR A 171 7.98 0.35 -2.81
C THR A 171 8.35 -0.90 -2.04
N GLU A 172 7.36 -1.66 -1.65
CA GLU A 172 7.56 -2.99 -1.07
C GLU A 172 7.54 -4.07 -2.16
N TYR A 173 8.07 -5.25 -1.87
CA TYR A 173 8.17 -6.35 -2.83
C TYR A 173 6.82 -6.85 -3.37
N PHE A 174 5.72 -6.42 -2.77
CA PHE A 174 4.37 -6.72 -3.24
C PHE A 174 4.04 -6.07 -4.59
N ASN A 175 4.79 -5.02 -4.96
CA ASN A 175 4.68 -4.38 -6.27
C ASN A 175 5.80 -4.80 -7.21
N LEU A 176 5.46 -4.89 -8.50
CA LEU A 176 6.42 -5.08 -9.56
C LEU A 176 7.22 -3.80 -9.82
N LYS A 177 8.53 -3.95 -10.06
CA LYS A 177 9.41 -2.81 -10.40
C LYS A 177 9.08 -2.17 -11.75
N GLU A 178 8.34 -2.87 -12.61
CA GLU A 178 7.91 -2.41 -13.93
C GLU A 178 6.62 -1.55 -13.91
N PHE A 179 6.08 -1.25 -12.72
CA PHE A 179 4.83 -0.48 -12.57
C PHE A 179 3.64 -1.04 -13.39
N LYS A 180 3.56 -2.37 -13.47
CA LYS A 180 2.51 -3.09 -14.21
C LYS A 180 1.34 -3.53 -13.36
N ASP A 181 1.42 -3.35 -12.05
CA ASP A 181 0.32 -3.64 -11.14
C ASP A 181 -0.88 -2.74 -11.39
N TYR A 182 -2.08 -3.21 -11.03
CA TYR A 182 -3.27 -2.36 -10.97
C TYR A 182 -3.11 -1.24 -9.95
N LEU A 183 -2.43 -1.51 -8.84
CA LEU A 183 -2.14 -0.55 -7.78
C LEU A 183 -0.67 -0.66 -7.35
N THR A 184 0.10 0.36 -7.65
CA THR A 184 1.46 0.53 -7.12
C THR A 184 1.43 1.52 -5.97
N VAL A 185 2.04 1.17 -4.83
CA VAL A 185 2.13 2.07 -3.67
C VAL A 185 3.58 2.45 -3.43
N ILE A 186 3.86 3.74 -3.49
CA ILE A 186 5.15 4.33 -3.11
C ILE A 186 5.01 4.96 -1.73
N TYR A 187 5.89 4.59 -0.83
CA TYR A 187 5.94 5.07 0.55
C TYR A 187 7.04 6.12 0.73
N GLY A 188 6.78 7.06 1.61
CA GLY A 188 7.77 8.06 2.05
C GLY A 188 7.33 8.70 3.36
N ARG A 189 8.29 9.12 4.18
CA ARG A 189 7.99 9.76 5.48
C ARG A 189 7.55 11.21 5.32
N ASN A 190 6.66 11.65 6.20
CA ASN A 190 6.36 13.06 6.42
C ASN A 190 7.27 13.61 7.52
N MET A 191 8.36 14.25 7.12
CA MET A 191 9.34 14.83 8.03
C MET A 191 8.89 16.18 8.62
N GLY A 192 7.91 16.85 7.96
CA GLY A 192 7.39 18.16 8.33
C GLY A 192 8.39 19.31 8.11
N ASP A 193 9.47 19.07 7.38
CA ASP A 193 10.52 20.03 7.03
C ASP A 193 10.57 20.35 5.53
N GLY A 194 9.61 19.83 4.77
CA GLY A 194 9.53 19.97 3.31
C GLY A 194 10.28 18.89 2.53
N THR A 195 10.99 17.99 3.23
CA THR A 195 11.70 16.86 2.60
C THR A 195 10.83 15.60 2.57
N MET A 196 11.23 14.61 1.80
CA MET A 196 10.53 13.34 1.60
C MET A 196 9.07 13.58 1.13
N PHE A 197 8.07 13.01 1.81
CA PHE A 197 6.64 13.20 1.50
C PHE A 197 5.96 14.26 2.38
N SER A 198 6.73 15.15 3.02
CA SER A 198 6.15 16.23 3.85
C SER A 198 5.12 17.07 3.12
N ASN A 199 5.36 17.35 1.86
CA ASN A 199 4.53 18.24 1.06
C ASN A 199 3.42 17.53 0.27
N LEU A 200 3.20 16.23 0.49
CA LEU A 200 2.00 15.57 -0.06
C LEU A 200 0.72 16.22 0.46
N GLU A 201 0.74 16.76 1.68
CA GLU A 201 -0.42 17.45 2.23
C GLU A 201 -0.78 18.77 1.52
N LEU A 202 0.07 19.30 0.61
CA LEU A 202 -0.31 20.39 -0.28
C LEU A 202 -1.51 20.04 -1.17
N TYR A 203 -1.69 18.77 -1.49
CA TYR A 203 -2.85 18.29 -2.24
C TYR A 203 -4.17 18.38 -1.48
N ARG A 204 -4.18 18.81 -0.19
CA ARG A 204 -5.39 19.20 0.55
C ARG A 204 -6.00 20.48 -0.01
N ASP A 205 -5.19 21.40 -0.53
CA ASP A 205 -5.69 22.60 -1.18
C ASP A 205 -6.28 22.26 -2.55
N PRO A 206 -7.58 22.54 -2.79
CA PRO A 206 -8.21 22.23 -4.07
C PRO A 206 -7.59 22.94 -5.26
N THR A 207 -7.00 24.12 -5.04
CA THR A 207 -6.32 24.88 -6.09
C THR A 207 -5.01 24.17 -6.45
N PHE A 208 -4.21 23.81 -5.45
CA PHE A 208 -2.97 23.08 -5.65
C PHE A 208 -3.24 21.73 -6.37
N PHE A 209 -4.22 20.95 -5.90
CA PHE A 209 -4.64 19.69 -6.49
C PHE A 209 -4.98 19.82 -7.99
N LYS A 210 -5.73 20.87 -8.34
CA LYS A 210 -6.14 21.14 -9.71
C LYS A 210 -5.00 21.61 -10.60
N ASP A 211 -4.13 22.48 -10.07
CA ASP A 211 -3.08 23.14 -10.84
C ASP A 211 -1.82 22.26 -10.98
N ASN A 212 -1.67 21.21 -10.15
CA ASN A 212 -0.56 20.28 -10.15
C ASN A 212 -1.02 18.83 -10.37
N PRO A 213 -1.65 18.53 -11.52
CA PRO A 213 -2.32 17.25 -11.71
C PRO A 213 -1.39 16.10 -12.09
N TYR A 214 -0.09 16.34 -12.39
CA TYR A 214 0.78 15.32 -12.93
C TYR A 214 1.85 14.86 -11.94
N ILE A 215 2.07 13.53 -11.92
CA ILE A 215 3.15 12.86 -11.22
C ILE A 215 3.91 12.03 -12.24
N TYR A 216 5.23 12.01 -12.15
CA TYR A 216 6.11 11.34 -13.10
C TYR A 216 6.92 10.26 -12.42
N VAL A 217 7.03 9.13 -13.10
CA VAL A 217 7.96 8.06 -12.74
C VAL A 217 8.89 7.83 -13.92
N TYR A 218 10.18 8.04 -13.70
CA TYR A 218 11.24 7.77 -14.66
C TYR A 218 11.84 6.41 -14.35
N THR A 219 11.88 5.54 -15.33
CA THR A 219 12.61 4.27 -15.29
C THR A 219 13.81 4.35 -16.22
N ASP A 220 14.54 3.27 -16.43
CA ASP A 220 15.67 3.24 -17.35
C ASP A 220 15.26 3.55 -18.80
N ASP A 221 14.11 3.06 -19.23
CA ASP A 221 13.67 3.12 -20.63
C ASP A 221 12.43 4.01 -20.85
N GLU A 222 11.70 4.39 -19.81
CA GLU A 222 10.35 4.95 -19.94
C GLU A 222 10.10 6.09 -18.95
N ILE A 223 9.23 7.01 -19.36
CA ILE A 223 8.63 8.02 -18.51
C ILE A 223 7.14 7.72 -18.41
N LEU A 224 6.70 7.34 -17.23
CA LEU A 224 5.30 7.09 -16.94
C LEU A 224 4.68 8.38 -16.41
N VAL A 225 3.61 8.81 -17.05
CA VAL A 225 2.87 10.03 -16.66
C VAL A 225 1.57 9.63 -16.01
N TYR A 226 1.42 10.04 -14.77
CA TYR A 226 0.20 9.82 -14.00
C TYR A 226 -0.54 11.13 -13.80
N LYS A 227 -1.88 11.08 -13.85
CA LYS A 227 -2.75 12.22 -13.52
C LYS A 227 -3.48 11.95 -12.21
N THR A 228 -3.34 12.87 -11.25
CA THR A 228 -4.03 12.77 -9.95
C THR A 228 -5.54 12.77 -10.12
N PHE A 229 -6.22 11.85 -9.43
CA PHE A 229 -7.67 11.77 -9.42
C PHE A 229 -8.26 11.86 -8.01
N ALA A 230 -7.46 11.56 -6.95
CA ALA A 230 -7.90 11.64 -5.57
C ALA A 230 -6.74 11.98 -4.63
N ALA A 231 -7.02 12.79 -3.60
CA ALA A 231 -6.11 13.05 -2.49
C ALA A 231 -6.95 13.15 -1.21
N TYR A 232 -6.64 12.32 -0.18
CA TYR A 232 -7.51 12.17 0.99
C TYR A 232 -6.80 11.53 2.19
N GLU A 233 -7.40 11.68 3.36
CA GLU A 233 -7.01 10.94 4.56
C GLU A 233 -7.50 9.50 4.53
N PHE A 234 -6.69 8.59 5.01
CA PHE A 234 -6.99 7.17 5.04
C PHE A 234 -6.54 6.53 6.34
N GLU A 235 -7.18 5.45 6.74
CA GLU A 235 -6.78 4.66 7.89
C GLU A 235 -5.39 4.03 7.66
N ASP A 236 -4.67 3.71 8.76
CA ASP A 236 -3.38 3.03 8.68
C ASP A 236 -3.56 1.54 8.38
N VAL A 237 -3.93 1.25 7.14
CA VAL A 237 -4.01 -0.12 6.63
C VAL A 237 -3.05 -0.30 5.46
N HIS A 238 -2.50 -1.49 5.35
CA HIS A 238 -1.63 -1.85 4.24
C HIS A 238 -2.47 -2.07 2.98
N LEU A 239 -2.47 -1.10 2.07
CA LEU A 239 -3.39 -1.06 0.92
C LEU A 239 -3.37 -2.34 0.08
N ILE A 240 -2.18 -2.82 -0.29
CA ILE A 240 -2.02 -3.96 -1.20
C ILE A 240 -2.51 -5.26 -0.54
N LEU A 241 -2.16 -5.48 0.74
CA LEU A 241 -2.56 -6.68 1.47
C LEU A 241 -4.05 -6.65 1.84
N PHE A 242 -4.59 -5.47 2.12
CA PHE A 242 -5.99 -5.32 2.51
C PHE A 242 -6.94 -5.51 1.33
N TYR A 243 -6.63 -4.94 0.16
CA TYR A 243 -7.52 -4.96 -0.99
C TYR A 243 -7.23 -6.07 -2.00
N VAL A 244 -6.07 -6.72 -1.94
CA VAL A 244 -5.65 -7.78 -2.89
C VAL A 244 -5.90 -7.36 -4.34
N THR A 245 -5.43 -6.19 -4.71
CA THR A 245 -5.74 -5.52 -5.99
C THR A 245 -5.20 -6.25 -7.24
N SER A 246 -4.41 -7.31 -7.05
CA SER A 246 -3.96 -8.19 -8.13
C SER A 246 -5.06 -9.09 -8.73
N VAL A 247 -6.30 -9.02 -8.21
CA VAL A 247 -7.44 -9.76 -8.71
C VAL A 247 -8.48 -8.76 -9.22
N ASP A 248 -8.86 -8.84 -10.49
CA ASP A 248 -9.77 -7.91 -11.18
C ASP A 248 -11.00 -7.53 -10.36
N PHE A 249 -11.71 -8.53 -9.83
CA PHE A 249 -12.92 -8.32 -9.01
C PHE A 249 -12.60 -7.52 -7.73
N MET A 250 -11.47 -7.77 -7.10
CA MET A 250 -11.07 -7.07 -5.88
C MET A 250 -10.63 -5.65 -6.19
N PHE A 251 -10.00 -5.45 -7.35
CA PHE A 251 -9.66 -4.11 -7.82
C PHE A 251 -10.90 -3.27 -8.15
N GLU A 252 -11.88 -3.84 -8.85
CA GLU A 252 -13.17 -3.18 -9.06
C GLU A 252 -13.87 -2.82 -7.74
N LYS A 253 -13.82 -3.72 -6.75
CA LYS A 253 -14.35 -3.46 -5.41
C LYS A 253 -13.61 -2.33 -4.72
N TYR A 254 -12.28 -2.29 -4.86
CA TYR A 254 -11.46 -1.19 -4.35
C TYR A 254 -11.88 0.15 -4.97
N LEU A 255 -12.01 0.21 -6.31
CA LEU A 255 -12.43 1.43 -7.01
C LEU A 255 -13.82 1.90 -6.59
N ASN A 256 -14.78 0.99 -6.44
CA ASN A 256 -16.13 1.29 -5.98
C ASN A 256 -16.11 1.82 -4.52
N GLY A 257 -15.28 1.20 -3.67
CA GLY A 257 -15.08 1.67 -2.29
C GLY A 257 -14.49 3.07 -2.21
N LEU A 258 -13.55 3.41 -3.10
CA LEU A 258 -13.00 4.77 -3.19
C LEU A 258 -14.06 5.81 -3.54
N GLU A 259 -15.05 5.47 -4.36
CA GLU A 259 -16.11 6.38 -4.74
C GLU A 259 -17.05 6.71 -3.56
N GLU A 260 -17.19 5.79 -2.62
CA GLU A 260 -18.02 5.89 -1.43
C GLU A 260 -17.29 6.53 -0.22
N MET A 261 -15.97 6.71 -0.31
CA MET A 261 -15.14 7.28 0.76
C MET A 261 -14.87 8.79 0.57
N PRO A 262 -15.83 9.68 0.72
CA PRO A 262 -15.54 11.10 0.82
C PRO A 262 -15.00 11.39 2.23
N GLY A 263 -13.69 11.35 2.40
CA GLY A 263 -13.06 11.97 3.57
C GLY A 263 -13.43 13.46 3.64
N ILE A 264 -13.44 14.02 4.84
CA ILE A 264 -13.84 15.43 5.07
C ILE A 264 -12.96 16.40 4.28
N ASP A 265 -11.72 16.02 3.95
CA ASP A 265 -10.74 16.83 3.23
C ASP A 265 -10.29 16.16 1.90
N ALA A 266 -11.18 15.40 1.25
CA ALA A 266 -10.88 14.74 0.00
C ALA A 266 -11.01 15.67 -1.20
N ASN A 267 -9.98 15.77 -2.02
CA ASN A 267 -10.04 16.35 -3.36
C ASN A 267 -10.16 15.25 -4.39
N ILE A 268 -11.15 15.35 -5.28
CA ILE A 268 -11.45 14.33 -6.29
C ILE A 268 -11.64 14.97 -7.67
N ASP A 269 -10.91 14.47 -8.67
CA ASP A 269 -11.14 14.77 -10.09
C ASP A 269 -11.86 13.60 -10.76
N LYS A 270 -13.17 13.69 -10.88
CA LYS A 270 -13.98 12.68 -11.55
C LYS A 270 -13.66 12.52 -13.04
N THR A 271 -13.01 13.51 -13.68
CA THR A 271 -12.61 13.43 -15.08
C THR A 271 -11.39 12.55 -15.32
N ALA A 272 -10.59 12.32 -14.25
CA ALA A 272 -9.45 11.43 -14.25
C ALA A 272 -9.72 10.11 -13.50
N TRP A 273 -10.98 9.83 -13.13
CA TRP A 273 -11.33 8.62 -12.38
C TRP A 273 -10.92 7.35 -13.13
N PRO A 274 -10.25 6.40 -12.47
CA PRO A 274 -9.77 5.18 -13.12
C PRO A 274 -10.90 4.20 -13.40
N GLY A 275 -10.78 3.44 -14.48
CA GLY A 275 -11.58 2.26 -14.77
C GLY A 275 -10.87 0.97 -14.33
N LYS A 276 -11.52 -0.16 -14.54
CA LYS A 276 -11.04 -1.48 -14.09
C LYS A 276 -9.72 -1.94 -14.75
N ASP A 277 -9.39 -1.41 -15.92
CA ASP A 277 -8.20 -1.78 -16.69
C ASP A 277 -7.07 -0.72 -16.54
N ASP A 278 -7.32 0.33 -15.75
CA ASP A 278 -6.34 1.39 -15.51
C ASP A 278 -5.34 1.00 -14.41
N ARG A 279 -4.16 1.60 -14.44
CA ARG A 279 -3.12 1.46 -13.42
C ARG A 279 -3.09 2.67 -12.53
N ILE A 280 -3.02 2.44 -11.24
CA ILE A 280 -3.02 3.48 -10.21
C ILE A 280 -1.66 3.51 -9.52
N LEU A 281 -1.11 4.69 -9.40
CA LEU A 281 -0.02 5.03 -8.50
C LEU A 281 -0.59 5.68 -7.24
N THR A 282 -0.19 5.19 -6.07
CA THR A 282 -0.52 5.79 -4.78
C THR A 282 0.75 6.25 -4.09
N LEU A 283 0.83 7.53 -3.78
CA LEU A 283 1.84 8.07 -2.87
C LEU A 283 1.26 8.05 -1.45
N SER A 284 1.92 7.39 -0.52
CA SER A 284 1.43 7.17 0.85
C SER A 284 2.40 7.69 1.89
N THR A 285 1.91 8.54 2.79
CA THR A 285 2.66 9.01 3.94
C THR A 285 1.81 9.01 5.20
N TYR A 286 2.44 9.01 6.39
CA TYR A 286 1.73 9.26 7.64
C TYR A 286 1.40 10.75 7.79
N ILE A 287 0.20 11.04 8.31
CA ILE A 287 -0.16 12.40 8.73
C ILE A 287 0.61 12.71 10.01
N ARG A 288 1.38 13.79 9.96
CA ARG A 288 2.23 14.17 11.08
C ARG A 288 1.41 14.55 12.30
N ASN A 289 1.77 14.00 13.47
CA ASN A 289 1.11 14.24 14.76
C ASN A 289 -0.38 13.83 14.81
N ASP A 290 -0.85 13.02 13.88
CA ASP A 290 -2.18 12.43 14.00
C ASP A 290 -2.19 11.38 15.10
N PRO A 291 -3.07 11.47 16.11
CA PRO A 291 -3.12 10.53 17.22
C PRO A 291 -3.60 9.13 16.80
N ASN A 292 -4.25 9.01 15.64
CA ASN A 292 -4.77 7.76 15.10
C ASN A 292 -3.83 7.15 14.07
N SER A 293 -2.63 7.75 13.86
CA SER A 293 -1.64 7.31 12.88
C SER A 293 -2.16 7.22 11.44
N LYS A 294 -3.16 8.04 11.08
CA LYS A 294 -3.71 8.04 9.73
C LYS A 294 -2.67 8.32 8.66
N ARG A 295 -2.99 7.88 7.46
CA ARG A 295 -2.20 8.17 6.26
C ARG A 295 -2.84 9.27 5.43
N TYR A 296 -2.02 10.00 4.70
CA TYR A 296 -2.45 10.84 3.59
C TYR A 296 -2.06 10.18 2.28
N LEU A 297 -3.04 9.99 1.41
CA LEU A 297 -2.86 9.33 0.12
C LEU A 297 -3.09 10.34 -1.00
N VAL A 298 -2.20 10.30 -2.00
CA VAL A 298 -2.39 10.97 -3.29
C VAL A 298 -2.40 9.88 -4.35
N GLN A 299 -3.51 9.75 -5.06
CA GLN A 299 -3.71 8.71 -6.07
C GLN A 299 -3.78 9.31 -7.46
N ALA A 300 -3.09 8.66 -8.39
CA ALA A 300 -3.00 9.11 -9.76
C ALA A 300 -3.15 7.93 -10.72
N LYS A 301 -3.84 8.17 -11.85
CA LYS A 301 -4.04 7.20 -12.93
C LYS A 301 -2.96 7.36 -13.98
N LEU A 302 -2.40 6.25 -14.46
CA LEU A 302 -1.50 6.24 -15.61
C LEU A 302 -2.27 6.72 -16.86
N ILE A 303 -1.78 7.78 -17.49
CA ILE A 303 -2.39 8.38 -18.68
C ILE A 303 -1.55 8.23 -19.93
N GLY A 304 -0.31 7.83 -19.81
CA GLY A 304 0.57 7.59 -20.94
C GLY A 304 2.00 7.28 -20.53
N ILE A 305 2.72 6.70 -21.46
CA ILE A 305 4.12 6.29 -21.34
C ILE A 305 4.89 6.88 -22.51
N ARG A 306 5.99 7.56 -22.26
CA ARG A 306 6.95 8.00 -23.27
C ARG A 306 8.24 7.18 -23.14
N LYS A 307 8.73 6.63 -24.23
CA LYS A 307 10.05 6.02 -24.25
C LYS A 307 11.13 7.09 -24.15
N GLN A 308 12.12 6.86 -23.33
CA GLN A 308 13.32 7.69 -23.27
C GLN A 308 14.16 7.43 -24.53
N GLU A 309 14.58 8.49 -25.22
CA GLU A 309 15.47 8.36 -26.36
C GLU A 309 16.89 8.17 -25.82
N GLY A 310 17.39 6.92 -25.95
CA GLY A 310 18.76 6.47 -25.78
C GLY A 310 19.66 7.26 -24.83
N GLN A 311 19.74 6.82 -23.59
CA GLN A 311 20.97 6.97 -22.81
C GLN A 311 21.88 5.79 -23.21
N GLU A 312 22.69 5.95 -24.31
CA GLU A 312 23.76 5.02 -24.65
C GLU A 312 24.93 5.12 -23.66
#